data_dbca753415a982a63a98b861054390f8
#
_entry.id   dbca753415a982a63a98b861054390f8
#
_cell.length_a   1.000
_cell.length_b   1.000
_cell.length_c   1.000
_cell.angle_alpha   90.00
_cell.angle_beta   90.00
_cell.angle_gamma   90.00
#
_symmetry.space_group_name_H-M   'P 1'
#
loop_
_entity.id
_entity.type
_entity.pdbx_description
1 polymer ?
#
loop_
_entity_poly.entity_id
_entity_poly.type
_entity_poly.pdbx_seq_one_letter_code
_entity_poly.pdbx_strand_id
1 'polypeptide(L)'
;VENGLKAVRLNYINEPLIRRDISHFIRYAKDAGIVEVYMSTNGMLLTKDFSIKLIESGLTKIQISIDATNSETFDLIRQGGDYNKVVSNTKRFIDIRNKTGTIEPQVRVNFVKTDVNIHQLDDFINEWDGVADLIGIQDLVGIMDKYKNKNHDDGIHRKFNCTQPFYHMTIRYDGTVL
;
A
#
# COMPACT_ATOMS: atom_id res chain seq x y z
N VAL A 1 20.11 -9.92 -11.01
CA VAL A 1 19.37 -10.64 -9.96
C VAL A 1 19.70 -12.13 -10.12
N GLU A 2 20.95 -12.48 -9.80
CA GLU A 2 21.53 -13.82 -10.04
C GLU A 2 20.72 -14.93 -9.35
N ASN A 3 20.06 -14.63 -8.22
CA ASN A 3 19.31 -15.60 -7.41
C ASN A 3 17.79 -15.57 -7.65
N GLY A 4 17.32 -14.95 -8.73
CA GLY A 4 15.93 -15.01 -9.14
C GLY A 4 14.94 -14.11 -8.38
N LEU A 5 15.41 -13.13 -7.55
CA LEU A 5 14.53 -12.18 -6.90
C LEU A 5 13.76 -11.34 -7.95
N LYS A 6 12.44 -11.40 -7.92
CA LYS A 6 11.57 -10.74 -8.92
C LYS A 6 10.89 -9.49 -8.41
N ALA A 7 10.62 -9.41 -7.10
CA ALA A 7 9.85 -8.33 -6.51
C ALA A 7 10.49 -7.82 -5.21
N VAL A 8 10.38 -6.51 -4.99
CA VAL A 8 10.79 -5.85 -3.74
C VAL A 8 9.68 -4.94 -3.27
N ARG A 9 9.32 -5.07 -1.99
CA ARG A 9 8.46 -4.12 -1.29
C ARG A 9 9.32 -3.21 -0.40
N LEU A 10 9.19 -1.90 -0.57
CA LEU A 10 10.04 -0.92 0.10
C LEU A 10 9.52 -0.45 1.47
N ASN A 11 8.52 -1.12 2.00
CA ASN A 11 7.99 -0.86 3.34
C ASN A 11 7.42 -2.11 3.98
N TYR A 12 7.34 -2.10 5.32
CA TYR A 12 6.63 -3.11 6.11
C TYR A 12 5.63 -2.42 7.06
N ILE A 13 6.11 -1.82 8.14
CA ILE A 13 5.31 -1.10 9.15
C ILE A 13 5.65 0.39 9.23
N ASN A 14 6.30 0.94 8.22
CA ASN A 14 6.75 2.32 8.15
C ASN A 14 6.05 3.08 7.02
N GLU A 15 6.15 4.43 7.06
CA GLU A 15 5.81 5.30 5.94
C GLU A 15 7.05 5.52 5.05
N PRO A 16 7.09 4.97 3.83
CA PRO A 16 8.31 5.02 3.00
C PRO A 16 8.65 6.43 2.52
N LEU A 17 7.66 7.32 2.35
CA LEU A 17 7.89 8.67 1.84
C LEU A 17 8.54 9.64 2.85
N ILE A 18 8.73 9.22 4.10
CA ILE A 18 9.59 9.96 5.04
C ILE A 18 11.04 9.94 4.55
N ARG A 19 11.43 8.86 3.88
CA ARG A 19 12.75 8.74 3.28
C ARG A 19 12.84 9.51 1.97
N ARG A 20 13.50 10.67 1.99
CA ARG A 20 13.56 11.60 0.86
C ARG A 20 14.27 11.05 -0.37
N ASP A 21 15.17 10.11 -0.19
CA ASP A 21 15.98 9.45 -1.23
C ASP A 21 15.42 8.09 -1.65
N ILE A 22 14.16 7.76 -1.33
CA ILE A 22 13.53 6.48 -1.67
C ILE A 22 13.59 6.18 -3.18
N SER A 23 13.52 7.20 -4.02
CA SER A 23 13.64 7.06 -5.48
C SER A 23 14.98 6.48 -5.93
N HIS A 24 16.07 6.70 -5.19
CA HIS A 24 17.37 6.08 -5.47
C HIS A 24 17.33 4.57 -5.24
N PHE A 25 16.63 4.11 -4.20
CA PHE A 25 16.47 2.66 -3.92
C PHE A 25 15.60 1.99 -4.97
N ILE A 26 14.55 2.68 -5.45
CA ILE A 26 13.72 2.18 -6.55
C ILE A 26 14.60 2.01 -7.80
N ARG A 27 15.34 3.05 -8.18
CA ARG A 27 16.24 3.03 -9.34
C ARG A 27 17.26 1.89 -9.20
N TYR A 28 17.92 1.80 -8.06
CA TYR A 28 18.90 0.74 -7.80
C TYR A 28 18.29 -0.68 -7.96
N ALA A 29 17.08 -0.89 -7.46
CA ALA A 29 16.38 -2.17 -7.62
C ALA A 29 16.05 -2.44 -9.10
N LYS A 30 15.59 -1.45 -9.84
CA LYS A 30 15.30 -1.56 -11.28
C LYS A 30 16.56 -1.85 -12.10
N ASP A 31 17.64 -1.13 -11.84
CA ASP A 31 18.92 -1.32 -12.52
C ASP A 31 19.52 -2.70 -12.24
N ALA A 32 19.24 -3.26 -11.04
CA ALA A 32 19.60 -4.63 -10.69
C ALA A 32 18.70 -5.70 -11.35
N GLY A 33 17.69 -5.31 -12.14
CA GLY A 33 16.80 -6.22 -12.87
C GLY A 33 15.59 -6.72 -12.07
N ILE A 34 15.23 -6.05 -10.97
CA ILE A 34 13.98 -6.35 -10.25
C ILE A 34 12.79 -5.96 -11.13
N VAL A 35 11.91 -6.91 -11.39
CA VAL A 35 10.72 -6.70 -12.24
C VAL A 35 9.71 -5.82 -11.55
N GLU A 36 9.36 -6.15 -10.30
CA GLU A 36 8.36 -5.43 -9.53
C GLU A 36 8.99 -4.73 -8.31
N VAL A 37 8.89 -3.41 -8.28
CA VAL A 37 9.23 -2.58 -7.13
C VAL A 37 7.98 -1.86 -6.68
N TYR A 38 7.52 -2.13 -5.47
CA TYR A 38 6.28 -1.53 -4.98
C TYR A 38 6.37 -1.02 -3.55
N MET A 39 5.47 -0.11 -3.20
CA MET A 39 5.33 0.42 -1.85
C MET A 39 3.88 0.70 -1.50
N SER A 40 3.61 0.77 -0.20
CA SER A 40 2.37 1.28 0.37
C SER A 40 2.65 2.56 1.14
N THR A 41 1.78 3.55 1.02
CA THR A 41 1.94 4.87 1.65
C THR A 41 0.61 5.39 2.18
N ASN A 42 0.66 6.29 3.17
CA ASN A 42 -0.49 7.07 3.62
C ASN A 42 -0.83 8.25 2.69
N GLY A 43 -0.03 8.52 1.67
CA GLY A 43 -0.26 9.57 0.66
C GLY A 43 0.00 11.00 1.12
N MET A 44 0.25 11.26 2.40
CA MET A 44 0.42 12.61 2.95
C MET A 44 1.61 13.37 2.37
N LEU A 45 2.69 12.66 2.05
CA LEU A 45 3.93 13.23 1.53
C LEU A 45 4.06 13.10 0.00
N LEU A 46 3.02 12.63 -0.69
CA LEU A 46 3.01 12.43 -2.14
C LEU A 46 2.83 13.78 -2.88
N THR A 47 3.81 14.68 -2.73
CA THR A 47 3.85 15.97 -3.42
C THR A 47 4.06 15.80 -4.91
N LYS A 48 3.85 16.88 -5.69
CA LYS A 48 4.08 16.87 -7.14
C LYS A 48 5.51 16.41 -7.49
N ASP A 49 6.52 17.03 -6.85
CA ASP A 49 7.93 16.71 -7.13
C ASP A 49 8.29 15.28 -6.73
N PHE A 50 7.71 14.81 -5.60
CA PHE A 50 7.91 13.44 -5.17
C PHE A 50 7.26 12.45 -6.14
N SER A 51 6.06 12.75 -6.62
CA SER A 51 5.35 11.94 -7.61
C SER A 51 6.17 11.76 -8.90
N ILE A 52 6.73 12.85 -9.43
CA ILE A 52 7.59 12.81 -10.61
C ILE A 52 8.81 11.91 -10.36
N LYS A 53 9.52 12.10 -9.24
CA LYS A 53 10.70 11.29 -8.89
C LYS A 53 10.38 9.80 -8.75
N LEU A 54 9.24 9.44 -8.18
CA LEU A 54 8.81 8.05 -8.04
C LEU A 54 8.52 7.41 -9.40
N ILE A 55 7.81 8.12 -10.28
CA ILE A 55 7.49 7.65 -11.62
C ILE A 55 8.79 7.47 -12.44
N GLU A 56 9.64 8.47 -12.46
CA GLU A 56 10.91 8.44 -13.21
C GLU A 56 11.90 7.42 -12.68
N SER A 57 11.82 7.04 -11.41
CA SER A 57 12.69 6.02 -10.82
C SER A 57 12.35 4.59 -11.22
N GLY A 58 11.19 4.38 -11.86
CA GLY A 58 10.75 3.06 -12.29
C GLY A 58 9.96 2.29 -11.22
N LEU A 59 9.30 3.00 -10.30
CA LEU A 59 8.32 2.37 -9.41
C LEU A 59 7.27 1.66 -10.27
N THR A 60 6.91 0.42 -9.93
CA THR A 60 5.93 -0.34 -10.72
C THR A 60 4.55 -0.37 -10.12
N LYS A 61 4.44 -0.28 -8.79
CA LYS A 61 3.16 -0.21 -8.09
C LYS A 61 3.22 0.68 -6.86
N ILE A 62 2.14 1.41 -6.63
CA ILE A 62 1.94 2.19 -5.40
C ILE A 62 0.55 1.89 -4.84
N GLN A 63 0.51 1.61 -3.55
CA GLN A 63 -0.74 1.42 -2.82
C GLN A 63 -0.94 2.60 -1.87
N ILE A 64 -2.09 3.25 -1.94
CA ILE A 64 -2.42 4.41 -1.11
C ILE A 64 -3.56 4.02 -0.17
N SER A 65 -3.32 4.19 1.11
CA SER A 65 -4.26 3.84 2.16
C SER A 65 -5.17 5.03 2.45
N ILE A 66 -6.46 4.92 2.14
CA ILE A 66 -7.44 6.01 2.31
C ILE A 66 -8.47 5.66 3.37
N ASP A 67 -9.21 4.56 3.21
CA ASP A 67 -10.14 3.97 4.19
C ASP A 67 -11.37 4.84 4.53
N ALA A 68 -11.67 5.90 3.79
CA ALA A 68 -12.79 6.79 4.03
C ALA A 68 -13.21 7.55 2.77
N THR A 69 -14.41 8.16 2.78
CA THR A 69 -14.92 9.06 1.74
C THR A 69 -15.12 10.50 2.23
N ASN A 70 -14.80 10.78 3.49
CA ASN A 70 -14.83 12.13 4.05
C ASN A 70 -13.82 12.30 5.19
N SER A 71 -13.57 13.56 5.55
CA SER A 71 -12.59 13.91 6.59
C SER A 71 -12.98 13.40 7.96
N GLU A 72 -14.26 13.42 8.31
CA GLU A 72 -14.74 13.01 9.65
C GLU A 72 -14.39 11.53 9.93
N THR A 73 -14.74 10.64 9.01
CA THR A 73 -14.41 9.21 9.14
C THR A 73 -12.91 8.96 9.03
N PHE A 74 -12.24 9.71 8.14
CA PHE A 74 -10.78 9.60 7.96
C PHE A 74 -10.03 9.92 9.25
N ASP A 75 -10.40 11.00 9.95
CA ASP A 75 -9.74 11.43 11.19
C ASP A 75 -9.90 10.42 12.33
N LEU A 76 -11.04 9.70 12.37
CA LEU A 76 -11.27 8.64 13.33
C LEU A 76 -10.35 7.42 13.11
N ILE A 77 -10.02 7.12 11.84
CA ILE A 77 -9.25 5.92 11.48
C ILE A 77 -7.76 6.23 11.34
N ARG A 78 -7.43 7.40 10.78
CA ARG A 78 -6.07 7.83 10.42
C ARG A 78 -5.69 9.12 11.11
N GLN A 79 -5.63 9.06 12.43
CA GLN A 79 -5.31 10.22 13.28
C GLN A 79 -4.05 10.96 12.81
N GLY A 80 -4.17 12.29 12.71
CA GLY A 80 -3.09 13.16 12.27
C GLY A 80 -2.89 13.23 10.75
N GLY A 81 -3.76 12.57 9.97
CA GLY A 81 -3.81 12.70 8.53
C GLY A 81 -4.72 13.86 8.08
N ASP A 82 -4.74 14.10 6.78
CA ASP A 82 -5.62 15.07 6.10
C ASP A 82 -6.22 14.41 4.87
N TYR A 83 -7.52 14.08 4.94
CA TYR A 83 -8.26 13.41 3.88
C TYR A 83 -8.15 14.12 2.54
N ASN A 84 -8.45 15.43 2.52
CA ASN A 84 -8.46 16.21 1.28
C ASN A 84 -7.08 16.24 0.63
N LYS A 85 -6.03 16.32 1.44
CA LYS A 85 -4.65 16.27 0.97
C LYS A 85 -4.30 14.91 0.38
N VAL A 86 -4.68 13.82 1.02
CA VAL A 86 -4.41 12.45 0.52
C VAL A 86 -5.13 12.23 -0.79
N VAL A 87 -6.42 12.55 -0.90
CA VAL A 87 -7.21 12.41 -2.12
C VAL A 87 -6.64 13.27 -3.25
N SER A 88 -6.36 14.54 -2.97
CA SER A 88 -5.77 15.47 -3.94
C SER A 88 -4.39 15.00 -4.42
N ASN A 89 -3.55 14.53 -3.51
CA ASN A 89 -2.24 13.97 -3.84
C ASN A 89 -2.36 12.73 -4.73
N THR A 90 -3.30 11.85 -4.42
CA THR A 90 -3.54 10.60 -5.17
C THR A 90 -4.00 10.91 -6.59
N LYS A 91 -5.03 11.75 -6.75
CA LYS A 91 -5.55 12.15 -8.06
C LYS A 91 -4.46 12.84 -8.89
N ARG A 92 -3.68 13.73 -8.28
CA ARG A 92 -2.54 14.38 -8.93
C ARG A 92 -1.44 13.39 -9.35
N PHE A 93 -1.13 12.39 -8.54
CA PHE A 93 -0.15 11.36 -8.90
C PHE A 93 -0.60 10.60 -10.15
N ILE A 94 -1.86 10.20 -10.20
CA ILE A 94 -2.47 9.52 -11.35
C ILE A 94 -2.39 10.41 -12.60
N ASP A 95 -2.74 11.69 -12.47
CA ASP A 95 -2.67 12.65 -13.58
C ASP A 95 -1.24 12.83 -14.12
N ILE A 96 -0.26 12.92 -13.24
CA ILE A 96 1.16 13.03 -13.64
C ILE A 96 1.58 11.77 -14.39
N ARG A 97 1.30 10.58 -13.86
CA ARG A 97 1.59 9.31 -14.50
C ARG A 97 0.94 9.22 -15.89
N ASN A 98 -0.35 9.52 -15.99
CA ASN A 98 -1.07 9.44 -17.25
C ASN A 98 -0.49 10.35 -18.34
N LYS A 99 0.01 11.53 -17.95
CA LYS A 99 0.67 12.48 -18.88
C LYS A 99 2.01 11.96 -19.42
N THR A 100 2.64 11.00 -18.77
CA THR A 100 3.86 10.37 -19.30
C THR A 100 3.58 9.27 -20.32
N GLY A 101 2.32 8.89 -20.53
CA GLY A 101 1.91 7.82 -21.44
C GLY A 101 2.24 6.41 -20.96
N THR A 102 2.68 6.26 -19.70
CA THR A 102 2.94 4.95 -19.09
C THR A 102 1.75 4.49 -18.23
N ILE A 103 1.61 3.18 -18.11
CA ILE A 103 0.66 2.54 -17.17
C ILE A 103 1.29 2.31 -15.78
N GLU A 104 2.61 2.46 -15.67
CA GLU A 104 3.33 2.31 -14.42
C GLU A 104 3.72 3.68 -13.83
N PRO A 105 3.69 3.81 -12.50
CA PRO A 105 3.28 2.81 -11.52
C PRO A 105 1.76 2.60 -11.51
N GLN A 106 1.36 1.32 -11.41
CA GLN A 106 -0.04 0.97 -11.18
C GLN A 106 -0.48 1.49 -9.81
N VAL A 107 -1.56 2.24 -9.78
CA VAL A 107 -2.07 2.88 -8.54
C VAL A 107 -3.22 2.07 -7.97
N ARG A 108 -3.05 1.59 -6.75
CA ARG A 108 -4.09 0.94 -5.97
C ARG A 108 -4.51 1.82 -4.80
N VAL A 109 -5.80 2.09 -4.64
CA VAL A 109 -6.37 2.71 -3.44
C VAL A 109 -6.94 1.62 -2.55
N ASN A 110 -6.70 1.73 -1.26
CA ASN A 110 -7.12 0.72 -0.29
C ASN A 110 -8.17 1.24 0.67
N PHE A 111 -9.10 0.33 0.99
CA PHE A 111 -10.13 0.48 2.00
C PHE A 111 -10.10 -0.73 2.94
N VAL A 112 -9.69 -0.54 4.19
CA VAL A 112 -9.75 -1.56 5.24
C VAL A 112 -11.08 -1.39 5.97
N LYS A 113 -11.95 -2.38 5.87
CA LYS A 113 -13.29 -2.36 6.50
C LYS A 113 -13.18 -2.38 8.01
N THR A 114 -13.87 -1.46 8.65
CA THR A 114 -14.07 -1.37 10.11
C THR A 114 -15.52 -1.01 10.40
N ASP A 115 -15.97 -1.14 11.63
CA ASP A 115 -17.31 -0.71 12.04
C ASP A 115 -17.53 0.80 11.84
N VAL A 116 -16.44 1.57 11.82
CA VAL A 116 -16.47 3.03 11.65
C VAL A 116 -16.73 3.45 10.20
N ASN A 117 -16.23 2.68 9.22
CA ASN A 117 -16.24 3.11 7.80
C ASN A 117 -17.05 2.22 6.85
N ILE A 118 -17.52 1.06 7.30
CA ILE A 118 -18.18 0.09 6.42
C ILE A 118 -19.37 0.68 5.64
N HIS A 119 -20.05 1.66 6.23
CA HIS A 119 -21.17 2.34 5.59
C HIS A 119 -20.76 3.22 4.39
N GLN A 120 -19.46 3.50 4.22
CA GLN A 120 -18.91 4.30 3.13
C GLN A 120 -18.33 3.45 1.99
N LEU A 121 -18.44 2.13 2.05
CA LEU A 121 -17.77 1.23 1.10
C LEU A 121 -18.21 1.47 -0.35
N ASP A 122 -19.51 1.57 -0.58
CA ASP A 122 -20.06 1.76 -1.92
C ASP A 122 -19.69 3.14 -2.47
N ASP A 123 -19.73 4.18 -1.65
CA ASP A 123 -19.31 5.53 -2.04
C ASP A 123 -17.82 5.56 -2.38
N PHE A 124 -16.99 4.85 -1.61
CA PHE A 124 -15.55 4.72 -1.89
C PHE A 124 -15.29 4.04 -3.23
N ILE A 125 -16.00 2.95 -3.50
CA ILE A 125 -15.89 2.25 -4.79
C ILE A 125 -16.29 3.20 -5.92
N ASN A 126 -17.44 3.86 -5.81
CA ASN A 126 -17.93 4.79 -6.81
C ASN A 126 -16.97 5.98 -7.05
N GLU A 127 -16.31 6.49 -6.00
CA GLU A 127 -15.35 7.61 -6.13
C GLU A 127 -14.09 7.21 -6.92
N TRP A 128 -13.63 5.97 -6.76
CA TRP A 128 -12.35 5.52 -7.30
C TRP A 128 -12.47 4.63 -8.54
N ASP A 129 -13.67 4.16 -8.88
CA ASP A 129 -13.91 3.39 -10.10
C ASP A 129 -13.59 4.24 -11.34
N GLY A 130 -12.79 3.69 -12.25
CA GLY A 130 -12.31 4.41 -13.43
C GLY A 130 -11.29 5.53 -13.13
N VAL A 131 -10.95 5.81 -11.87
CA VAL A 131 -9.94 6.79 -11.45
C VAL A 131 -8.63 6.09 -11.10
N ALA A 132 -8.67 5.16 -10.16
CA ALA A 132 -7.52 4.34 -9.80
C ALA A 132 -7.47 3.07 -10.66
N ASP A 133 -6.28 2.50 -10.84
CA ASP A 133 -6.14 1.25 -11.61
C ASP A 133 -6.71 0.05 -10.85
N LEU A 134 -6.66 0.09 -9.52
CA LEU A 134 -7.18 -0.97 -8.65
C LEU A 134 -7.80 -0.38 -7.38
N ILE A 135 -8.88 -0.99 -6.93
CA ILE A 135 -9.49 -0.75 -5.62
C ILE A 135 -9.27 -2.00 -4.76
N GLY A 136 -8.62 -1.84 -3.62
CA GLY A 136 -8.35 -2.92 -2.68
C GLY A 136 -9.27 -2.85 -1.47
N ILE A 137 -10.13 -3.84 -1.31
CA ILE A 137 -10.99 -3.97 -0.13
C ILE A 137 -10.40 -5.06 0.76
N GLN A 138 -10.22 -4.77 2.04
CA GLN A 138 -9.63 -5.67 3.02
C GLN A 138 -10.46 -5.70 4.30
N ASP A 139 -10.55 -6.87 4.94
CA ASP A 139 -11.07 -6.96 6.28
C ASP A 139 -9.98 -6.56 7.29
N LEU A 140 -10.38 -5.88 8.37
CA LEU A 140 -9.46 -5.61 9.48
C LEU A 140 -9.10 -6.94 10.14
N VAL A 141 -7.85 -7.37 9.97
CA VAL A 141 -7.35 -8.57 10.65
C VAL A 141 -6.92 -8.17 12.06
N GLY A 142 -7.79 -8.40 13.03
CA GLY A 142 -7.47 -8.22 14.44
C GLY A 142 -6.43 -9.23 14.90
N ILE A 143 -5.19 -8.77 15.11
CA ILE A 143 -4.14 -9.62 15.70
C ILE A 143 -4.55 -10.13 17.07
N MET A 144 -5.38 -9.35 17.80
CA MET A 144 -5.89 -9.71 19.13
C MET A 144 -7.06 -10.70 19.13
N ASP A 145 -7.86 -10.74 18.07
CA ASP A 145 -9.03 -11.64 18.00
C ASP A 145 -8.59 -13.11 17.82
N LYS A 146 -7.46 -13.36 17.19
CA LYS A 146 -6.85 -14.69 17.15
C LYS A 146 -6.48 -15.26 18.51
N TYR A 147 -6.28 -14.40 19.51
CA TYR A 147 -5.92 -14.83 20.87
C TYR A 147 -7.11 -14.85 21.83
N LYS A 148 -8.21 -14.15 21.52
CA LYS A 148 -9.42 -14.15 22.35
C LYS A 148 -10.30 -15.37 22.13
N ASN A 149 -10.30 -15.96 20.93
CA ASN A 149 -11.12 -17.12 20.58
C ASN A 149 -10.44 -18.47 20.84
N LYS A 150 -9.68 -18.60 21.94
CA LYS A 150 -9.14 -19.90 22.37
C LYS A 150 -10.20 -20.93 22.81
N ASN A 151 -11.48 -20.56 22.86
CA ASN A 151 -12.56 -21.42 23.34
C ASN A 151 -13.57 -21.85 22.26
N HIS A 152 -13.38 -21.50 21.00
CA HIS A 152 -14.10 -22.11 19.90
C HIS A 152 -13.24 -23.19 19.25
N ASP A 153 -13.34 -24.39 19.85
CA ASP A 153 -12.88 -25.62 19.20
C ASP A 153 -13.97 -26.05 18.20
N ASP A 154 -13.95 -25.47 17.03
CA ASP A 154 -14.88 -25.80 15.94
C ASP A 154 -14.42 -27.04 15.18
N GLY A 155 -13.49 -27.82 15.72
CA GLY A 155 -13.05 -29.10 15.13
C GLY A 155 -12.40 -29.00 13.74
N ILE A 156 -12.30 -27.81 13.19
CA ILE A 156 -11.67 -27.56 11.91
C ILE A 156 -10.23 -27.09 12.16
N HIS A 157 -9.36 -28.00 12.55
CA HIS A 157 -7.93 -27.83 12.35
C HIS A 157 -7.65 -27.80 10.85
N ARG A 158 -7.95 -26.68 10.18
CA ARG A 158 -7.34 -26.41 8.88
C ARG A 158 -5.83 -26.30 9.15
N LYS A 159 -5.10 -27.33 8.84
CA LYS A 159 -3.65 -27.27 8.68
C LYS A 159 -3.38 -26.33 7.51
N PHE A 160 -3.44 -25.02 7.78
CA PHE A 160 -3.14 -24.02 6.79
C PHE A 160 -1.62 -23.95 6.71
N ASN A 161 -1.06 -24.69 5.77
CA ASN A 161 0.34 -24.58 5.45
C ASN A 161 0.51 -23.23 4.74
N CYS A 162 0.83 -22.17 5.48
CA CYS A 162 1.16 -20.87 4.91
C CYS A 162 2.44 -21.05 4.08
N THR A 163 2.35 -20.81 2.77
CA THR A 163 3.50 -20.89 1.86
C THR A 163 4.32 -19.60 1.84
N GLN A 164 3.81 -18.50 2.43
CA GLN A 164 4.48 -17.21 2.40
C GLN A 164 5.94 -17.22 2.89
N PRO A 165 6.32 -17.93 3.97
CA PRO A 165 7.72 -17.98 4.40
C PRO A 165 8.71 -18.54 3.37
N PHE A 166 8.22 -19.27 2.36
CA PHE A 166 9.06 -19.80 1.29
C PHE A 166 9.27 -18.82 0.13
N TYR A 167 8.46 -17.77 0.06
CA TYR A 167 8.48 -16.82 -1.04
C TYR A 167 8.75 -15.38 -0.61
N HIS A 168 8.65 -15.09 0.70
CA HIS A 168 8.81 -13.76 1.25
C HIS A 168 9.84 -13.74 2.37
N MET A 169 10.69 -12.74 2.34
CA MET A 169 11.64 -12.41 3.39
C MET A 169 11.47 -10.94 3.75
N THR A 170 11.35 -10.63 5.02
CA THR A 170 11.36 -9.25 5.50
C THR A 170 12.71 -8.93 6.12
N ILE A 171 13.37 -7.91 5.59
CA ILE A 171 14.63 -7.40 6.12
C ILE A 171 14.35 -6.03 6.75
N ARG A 172 14.64 -5.89 8.03
CA ARG A 172 14.48 -4.63 8.76
C ARG A 172 15.64 -3.68 8.45
N TYR A 173 15.49 -2.42 8.88
CA TYR A 173 16.48 -1.37 8.67
C TYR A 173 17.86 -1.67 9.30
N ASP A 174 17.91 -2.51 10.31
CA ASP A 174 19.11 -2.97 11.03
C ASP A 174 19.71 -4.26 10.44
N GLY A 175 19.13 -4.77 9.33
CA GLY A 175 19.54 -6.02 8.70
C GLY A 175 18.93 -7.28 9.30
N THR A 176 18.13 -7.18 10.37
CA THR A 176 17.43 -8.33 10.94
C THR A 176 16.44 -8.91 9.94
N VAL A 177 16.48 -10.22 9.75
CA VAL A 177 15.55 -10.99 8.91
C VAL A 177 14.43 -11.56 9.78
N LEU A 178 13.17 -11.39 9.32
CA LEU A 178 11.95 -11.91 9.98
C LEU A 178 11.35 -13.03 9.15
#